data_a6ab2cdc32bb0b897d2c82b86b59413e
#
_entry.id   a6ab2cdc32bb0b897d2c82b86b59413e
#
_cell.length_a   1.000
_cell.length_b   1.000
_cell.length_c   1.000
_cell.angle_alpha   90.00
_cell.angle_beta   90.00
_cell.angle_gamma   90.00
#
_symmetry.space_group_name_H-M   'P 1'
#
loop_
_entity.id
_entity.type
_entity.pdbx_description
1 polymer ?
#
loop_
_entity_poly.entity_id
_entity_poly.type
_entity_poly.pdbx_seq_one_letter_code
_entity_poly.pdbx_strand_id
1 'polypeptide(L)'
;MSYDLLLAGGDVPGVGRRDVAVHGGLIAAVAPELPRQARTVVDVTGRLVTPGLVDLHTHVGPGYWGIDPAPIAWYTGVTTWVDAGSAGAYTMAGLARGTEVRIPALLNISAVGLTGRTGESRDLANCDVDLAIETVLADRERIRGIKVRIDAETVGPNGVEPLRRGLTVAAACGIPVMVHVGTAPPAVDEVLDLLRPGDIVTHCASGIASPLGPAALAAHRRGVLFDIGHGSGGFAFDVLEAQVDAGMTPYTVSTDLHARSVYGPAFDLPTTMAKLLAVGLPLADVIAAGTVHPARALGLNAGTLDVGAPADLAVFAVEEGRFEVADAHRQTRTAPLR
;
A
#
# COMPACT_ATOMS: atom_id res chain seq x y z
N MET A 1 5.82 9.99 34.97
CA MET A 1 6.82 9.51 34.00
C MET A 1 7.15 10.64 33.08
N SER A 2 8.41 10.86 32.72
CA SER A 2 8.81 11.83 31.70
C SER A 2 8.68 11.17 30.32
N TYR A 3 8.09 11.85 29.34
CA TYR A 3 8.02 11.37 27.97
C TYR A 3 9.37 11.55 27.24
N ASP A 4 9.62 10.75 26.23
CA ASP A 4 10.79 10.93 25.36
C ASP A 4 10.56 12.05 24.35
N LEU A 5 9.34 12.08 23.78
CA LEU A 5 8.89 13.07 22.81
C LEU A 5 7.45 13.48 23.13
N LEU A 6 7.15 14.77 22.98
CA LEU A 6 5.81 15.31 23.01
C LEU A 6 5.60 16.14 21.74
N LEU A 7 4.69 15.72 20.88
CA LEU A 7 4.12 16.51 19.81
C LEU A 7 2.94 17.31 20.36
N ALA A 8 3.06 18.63 20.39
CA ALA A 8 2.13 19.48 21.11
C ALA A 8 1.22 20.26 20.17
N GLY A 9 -0.12 20.10 20.33
CA GLY A 9 -1.12 20.93 19.68
C GLY A 9 -1.37 20.61 18.21
N GLY A 10 -1.07 19.39 17.74
CA GLY A 10 -1.31 18.98 16.36
C GLY A 10 -2.77 18.60 16.08
N ASP A 11 -3.20 18.70 14.83
CA ASP A 11 -4.51 18.28 14.40
C ASP A 11 -4.46 16.79 14.00
N VAL A 12 -5.21 15.95 14.72
CA VAL A 12 -5.36 14.52 14.42
C VAL A 12 -6.65 14.32 13.63
N PRO A 13 -6.60 13.70 12.45
CA PRO A 13 -7.75 13.51 11.58
C PRO A 13 -8.92 12.84 12.29
N GLY A 14 -10.13 13.40 12.15
CA GLY A 14 -11.35 12.87 12.77
C GLY A 14 -11.43 13.05 14.29
N VAL A 15 -10.36 13.55 14.96
CA VAL A 15 -10.28 13.70 16.42
C VAL A 15 -10.11 15.16 16.84
N GLY A 16 -9.50 15.98 15.95
CA GLY A 16 -9.17 17.38 16.21
C GLY A 16 -7.85 17.57 16.97
N ARG A 17 -7.66 18.76 17.54
CA ARG A 17 -6.40 19.13 18.18
C ARG A 17 -6.05 18.24 19.37
N ARG A 18 -4.84 17.66 19.34
CA ARG A 18 -4.31 16.74 20.36
C ARG A 18 -2.81 16.96 20.58
N ASP A 19 -2.39 16.64 21.79
CA ASP A 19 -0.99 16.34 22.10
C ASP A 19 -0.77 14.84 21.98
N VAL A 20 0.37 14.42 21.41
CA VAL A 20 0.78 13.03 21.28
C VAL A 20 2.11 12.83 22.00
N ALA A 21 2.13 11.98 23.01
CA ALA A 21 3.33 11.67 23.79
C ALA A 21 3.87 10.29 23.46
N VAL A 22 5.21 10.20 23.41
CA VAL A 22 5.96 8.97 23.15
C VAL A 22 6.83 8.64 24.35
N HIS A 23 6.88 7.36 24.73
CA HIS A 23 7.80 6.84 25.72
C HIS A 23 8.25 5.42 25.33
N GLY A 24 9.56 5.16 25.36
CA GLY A 24 10.13 3.85 25.02
C GLY A 24 9.80 3.38 23.59
N GLY A 25 9.65 4.30 22.62
CA GLY A 25 9.30 3.97 21.23
C GLY A 25 7.82 3.63 21.01
N LEU A 26 6.96 3.81 22.01
CA LEU A 26 5.53 3.57 21.95
C LEU A 26 4.72 4.86 22.14
N ILE A 27 3.52 4.92 21.60
CA ILE A 27 2.54 5.96 21.93
C ILE A 27 2.16 5.81 23.41
N ALA A 28 2.51 6.78 24.22
CA ALA A 28 2.27 6.77 25.66
C ALA A 28 0.93 7.42 26.03
N ALA A 29 0.53 8.48 25.32
CA ALA A 29 -0.74 9.18 25.54
C ALA A 29 -1.12 10.00 24.30
N VAL A 30 -2.42 10.14 24.09
CA VAL A 30 -3.04 11.09 23.12
C VAL A 30 -4.17 11.80 23.86
N ALA A 31 -4.07 13.13 24.04
CA ALA A 31 -5.05 13.92 24.78
C ALA A 31 -5.14 15.36 24.27
N PRO A 32 -6.21 16.13 24.58
CA PRO A 32 -6.32 17.54 24.20
C PRO A 32 -5.16 18.40 24.72
N GLU A 33 -4.64 18.04 25.90
CA GLU A 33 -3.51 18.69 26.55
C GLU A 33 -2.78 17.69 27.45
N LEU A 34 -1.43 17.67 27.35
CA LEU A 34 -0.56 16.86 28.18
C LEU A 34 0.50 17.72 28.90
N PRO A 35 0.97 17.24 30.08
CA PRO A 35 2.07 17.92 30.77
C PRO A 35 3.31 18.04 29.87
N ARG A 36 3.92 19.24 29.84
CA ARG A 36 5.12 19.54 29.03
C ARG A 36 6.42 18.90 29.59
N GLN A 37 6.30 17.75 30.24
CA GLN A 37 7.37 17.00 30.87
C GLN A 37 7.89 15.92 29.92
N ALA A 38 8.64 16.33 28.91
CA ALA A 38 9.27 15.45 27.93
C ALA A 38 10.73 15.86 27.70
N ARG A 39 11.56 14.89 27.29
CA ARG A 39 12.94 15.15 26.86
C ARG A 39 12.98 16.10 25.67
N THR A 40 12.06 15.93 24.73
CA THR A 40 11.89 16.79 23.56
C THR A 40 10.42 17.17 23.43
N VAL A 41 10.14 18.46 23.31
CA VAL A 41 8.81 19.00 23.01
C VAL A 41 8.86 19.67 21.65
N VAL A 42 8.00 19.26 20.74
CA VAL A 42 7.86 19.84 19.40
C VAL A 42 6.48 20.48 19.31
N ASP A 43 6.43 21.77 19.05
CA ASP A 43 5.19 22.48 18.75
C ASP A 43 4.79 22.14 17.30
N VAL A 44 3.68 21.47 17.15
CA VAL A 44 3.08 21.07 15.87
C VAL A 44 1.72 21.71 15.64
N THR A 45 1.49 22.88 16.29
CA THR A 45 0.26 23.65 16.13
C THR A 45 0.04 24.03 14.66
N GLY A 46 -1.16 23.75 14.14
CA GLY A 46 -1.51 23.97 12.72
C GLY A 46 -0.88 22.94 11.77
N ARG A 47 -0.33 21.85 12.31
CA ARG A 47 0.16 20.72 11.52
C ARG A 47 -0.76 19.52 11.69
N LEU A 48 -0.87 18.73 10.63
CA LEU A 48 -1.57 17.45 10.67
C LEU A 48 -0.65 16.40 11.29
N VAL A 49 -1.11 15.72 12.35
CA VAL A 49 -0.40 14.60 12.98
C VAL A 49 -1.15 13.31 12.68
N THR A 50 -0.48 12.40 12.01
CA THR A 50 -1.05 11.09 11.63
C THR A 50 -0.18 9.96 12.14
N PRO A 51 -0.69 8.71 12.18
CA PRO A 51 0.21 7.57 12.14
C PRO A 51 1.18 7.70 10.98
N GLY A 52 2.35 7.11 11.08
CA GLY A 52 3.24 6.94 9.93
C GLY A 52 2.51 6.25 8.78
N LEU A 53 2.68 6.77 7.57
CA LEU A 53 2.02 6.23 6.40
C LEU A 53 2.51 4.81 6.10
N VAL A 54 1.61 4.00 5.56
CA VAL A 54 1.85 2.62 5.12
C VAL A 54 1.60 2.55 3.62
N ASP A 55 2.68 2.46 2.84
CA ASP A 55 2.56 2.24 1.40
C ASP A 55 2.43 0.74 1.12
N LEU A 56 1.23 0.31 0.75
CA LEU A 56 0.88 -1.11 0.61
C LEU A 56 1.52 -1.77 -0.61
N HIS A 57 1.94 -0.99 -1.58
CA HIS A 57 2.46 -1.50 -2.84
C HIS A 57 3.68 -0.69 -3.29
N THR A 58 4.85 -1.26 -3.05
CA THR A 58 6.15 -0.71 -3.48
C THR A 58 7.07 -1.81 -3.97
N HIS A 59 8.15 -1.44 -4.65
CA HIS A 59 9.22 -2.34 -5.05
C HIS A 59 10.54 -1.82 -4.48
N VAL A 60 10.87 -2.28 -3.27
CA VAL A 60 12.05 -1.85 -2.51
C VAL A 60 13.09 -2.97 -2.36
N GLY A 61 12.79 -4.11 -2.96
CA GLY A 61 13.71 -5.24 -3.05
C GLY A 61 14.80 -5.05 -4.11
N PRO A 62 15.85 -5.88 -4.05
CA PRO A 62 16.85 -5.90 -5.10
C PRO A 62 16.24 -6.36 -6.43
N GLY A 63 16.77 -5.85 -7.53
CA GLY A 63 16.34 -6.28 -8.85
C GLY A 63 16.00 -5.13 -9.79
N TYR A 64 15.38 -5.47 -10.90
CA TYR A 64 15.13 -4.57 -12.03
C TYR A 64 14.26 -3.35 -11.68
N TRP A 65 13.33 -3.52 -10.73
CA TRP A 65 12.37 -2.50 -10.36
C TRP A 65 12.74 -1.74 -9.07
N GLY A 66 13.68 -2.26 -8.28
CA GLY A 66 13.93 -1.84 -6.91
C GLY A 66 14.41 -0.40 -6.76
N ILE A 67 13.94 0.25 -5.69
CA ILE A 67 14.43 1.54 -5.18
C ILE A 67 14.84 1.40 -3.72
N ASP A 68 15.71 2.30 -3.25
CA ASP A 68 15.97 2.47 -1.83
C ASP A 68 14.88 3.37 -1.22
N PRO A 69 14.08 2.89 -0.26
CA PRO A 69 13.04 3.69 0.37
C PRO A 69 13.57 4.74 1.36
N ALA A 70 14.74 4.53 1.96
CA ALA A 70 15.23 5.38 3.05
C ALA A 70 15.31 6.87 2.68
N PRO A 71 15.88 7.29 1.53
CA PRO A 71 15.91 8.71 1.15
C PRO A 71 14.52 9.32 0.95
N ILE A 72 13.52 8.51 0.57
CA ILE A 72 12.16 8.97 0.27
C ILE A 72 11.32 9.05 1.55
N ALA A 73 11.52 8.13 2.49
CA ALA A 73 10.79 8.04 3.74
C ALA A 73 10.86 9.33 4.56
N TRP A 74 12.02 9.98 4.59
CA TRP A 74 12.27 11.18 5.40
C TRP A 74 11.34 12.37 5.10
N TYR A 75 10.92 12.56 3.85
CA TYR A 75 10.08 13.70 3.48
C TYR A 75 8.63 13.31 3.18
N THR A 76 8.33 12.02 3.05
CA THR A 76 6.99 11.55 2.70
C THR A 76 6.15 11.12 3.89
N GLY A 77 6.78 10.90 5.06
CA GLY A 77 6.09 10.36 6.24
C GLY A 77 5.72 8.87 6.11
N VAL A 78 6.22 8.17 5.10
CA VAL A 78 6.00 6.73 4.94
C VAL A 78 6.99 5.97 5.83
N THR A 79 6.50 5.34 6.88
CA THR A 79 7.31 4.57 7.84
C THR A 79 7.28 3.07 7.56
N THR A 80 6.30 2.60 6.78
CA THR A 80 6.15 1.19 6.40
C THR A 80 5.99 1.07 4.89
N TRP A 81 6.93 0.35 4.27
CA TRP A 81 7.04 0.14 2.83
C TRP A 81 6.83 -1.33 2.52
N VAL A 82 5.64 -1.70 2.04
CA VAL A 82 5.35 -3.10 1.70
C VAL A 82 5.98 -3.43 0.35
N ASP A 83 6.97 -4.33 0.35
CA ASP A 83 7.50 -4.86 -0.91
C ASP A 83 6.48 -5.81 -1.53
N ALA A 84 5.92 -5.41 -2.66
CA ALA A 84 4.85 -6.14 -3.31
C ALA A 84 5.38 -7.16 -4.33
N GLY A 85 6.18 -8.10 -3.85
CA GLY A 85 6.63 -9.25 -4.62
C GLY A 85 7.82 -9.00 -5.53
N SER A 86 8.70 -8.04 -5.18
CA SER A 86 10.02 -7.96 -5.84
C SER A 86 10.78 -9.27 -5.63
N ALA A 87 10.64 -9.90 -4.46
CA ALA A 87 11.24 -11.18 -4.14
C ALA A 87 10.24 -12.35 -4.23
N GLY A 88 10.72 -13.46 -4.77
CA GLY A 88 10.13 -14.79 -4.64
C GLY A 88 10.98 -15.67 -3.70
N ALA A 89 10.64 -16.95 -3.59
CA ALA A 89 11.29 -17.83 -2.62
C ALA A 89 12.82 -17.91 -2.78
N TYR A 90 13.33 -17.92 -4.01
CA TYR A 90 14.79 -17.95 -4.26
C TYR A 90 15.51 -16.65 -3.94
N THR A 91 14.82 -15.52 -3.95
CA THR A 91 15.41 -14.19 -3.82
C THR A 91 15.05 -13.47 -2.53
N MET A 92 14.17 -14.07 -1.70
CA MET A 92 13.67 -13.47 -0.45
C MET A 92 14.77 -13.11 0.55
N ALA A 93 15.85 -13.90 0.59
CA ALA A 93 17.00 -13.62 1.45
C ALA A 93 17.72 -12.31 1.08
N GLY A 94 17.62 -11.86 -0.18
CA GLY A 94 18.19 -10.60 -0.65
C GLY A 94 17.34 -9.37 -0.38
N LEU A 95 16.08 -9.53 0.04
CA LEU A 95 15.23 -8.40 0.39
C LEU A 95 15.71 -7.78 1.70
N ALA A 96 16.06 -6.49 1.66
CA ALA A 96 16.52 -5.75 2.83
C ALA A 96 15.51 -5.84 3.99
N ARG A 97 16.01 -5.90 5.23
CA ARG A 97 15.14 -5.89 6.43
C ARG A 97 14.74 -4.48 6.85
N GLY A 98 15.36 -3.45 6.27
CA GLY A 98 15.21 -2.07 6.69
C GLY A 98 15.78 -1.83 8.10
N THR A 99 16.50 -0.75 8.27
CA THR A 99 16.99 -0.30 9.60
C THR A 99 16.29 0.97 10.04
N GLU A 100 15.87 1.78 9.08
CA GLU A 100 15.24 3.10 9.29
C GLU A 100 13.76 3.10 9.00
N VAL A 101 13.30 2.16 8.16
CA VAL A 101 11.89 1.96 7.78
C VAL A 101 11.52 0.48 7.92
N ARG A 102 10.24 0.20 8.07
CA ARG A 102 9.75 -1.18 8.09
C ARG A 102 9.51 -1.66 6.67
N ILE A 103 9.99 -2.87 6.35
CA ILE A 103 9.81 -3.50 5.04
C ILE A 103 9.14 -4.87 5.20
N PRO A 104 7.81 -4.94 5.46
CA PRO A 104 7.07 -6.18 5.28
C PRO A 104 7.00 -6.54 3.80
N ALA A 105 6.76 -7.81 3.49
CA ALA A 105 6.77 -8.31 2.12
C ALA A 105 5.51 -9.11 1.79
N LEU A 106 5.09 -9.01 0.53
CA LEU A 106 4.25 -10.00 -0.13
C LEU A 106 5.17 -10.89 -0.97
N LEU A 107 5.20 -12.19 -0.69
CA LEU A 107 6.04 -13.12 -1.44
C LEU A 107 5.48 -13.30 -2.85
N ASN A 108 6.29 -13.09 -3.89
CA ASN A 108 5.88 -13.43 -5.24
C ASN A 108 5.67 -14.94 -5.34
N ILE A 109 4.53 -15.35 -5.91
CA ILE A 109 4.26 -16.79 -6.13
C ILE A 109 5.30 -17.41 -7.06
N SER A 110 5.87 -16.65 -7.99
CA SER A 110 7.02 -17.06 -8.75
C SER A 110 8.28 -17.00 -7.88
N ALA A 111 8.92 -18.13 -7.67
CA ALA A 111 10.10 -18.27 -6.82
C ALA A 111 11.27 -17.37 -7.23
N VAL A 112 11.34 -16.96 -8.50
CA VAL A 112 12.36 -16.03 -9.01
C VAL A 112 12.07 -14.57 -8.66
N GLY A 113 10.83 -14.21 -8.32
CA GLY A 113 10.43 -12.81 -8.10
C GLY A 113 10.50 -11.95 -9.38
N LEU A 114 10.57 -10.62 -9.21
CA LEU A 114 10.67 -9.66 -10.32
C LEU A 114 12.14 -9.48 -10.76
N THR A 115 12.74 -10.52 -11.33
CA THR A 115 14.12 -10.47 -11.83
C THR A 115 14.24 -9.82 -13.21
N GLY A 116 13.12 -9.62 -13.89
CA GLY A 116 13.03 -8.99 -15.20
C GLY A 116 11.75 -8.17 -15.36
N ARG A 117 11.52 -7.72 -16.58
CA ARG A 117 10.37 -6.86 -16.87
C ARG A 117 9.03 -7.59 -16.75
N THR A 118 8.98 -8.83 -17.18
CA THR A 118 7.75 -9.65 -17.24
C THR A 118 8.09 -11.11 -17.47
N GLY A 119 7.08 -11.98 -17.37
CA GLY A 119 7.18 -13.40 -17.75
C GLY A 119 7.54 -14.33 -16.60
N GLU A 120 7.60 -13.84 -15.38
CA GLU A 120 7.99 -14.61 -14.19
C GLU A 120 7.08 -15.82 -13.91
N SER A 121 5.82 -15.80 -14.38
CA SER A 121 4.85 -16.88 -14.21
C SER A 121 4.58 -17.70 -15.48
N ARG A 122 5.38 -17.52 -16.54
CA ARG A 122 5.26 -18.32 -17.79
C ARG A 122 5.69 -19.77 -17.60
N ASP A 123 6.69 -19.99 -16.77
CA ASP A 123 7.05 -21.34 -16.33
C ASP A 123 6.42 -21.60 -14.97
N LEU A 124 5.40 -22.46 -14.96
CA LEU A 124 4.70 -22.85 -13.73
C LEU A 124 5.58 -23.62 -12.74
N ALA A 125 6.72 -24.16 -13.16
CA ALA A 125 7.69 -24.74 -12.23
C ALA A 125 8.22 -23.69 -11.23
N ASN A 126 8.26 -22.43 -11.63
CA ASN A 126 8.62 -21.34 -10.72
C ASN A 126 7.50 -20.99 -9.71
N CYS A 127 6.24 -21.36 -9.97
CA CYS A 127 5.11 -21.12 -9.07
C CYS A 127 4.91 -22.34 -8.14
N ASP A 128 5.97 -22.72 -7.43
CA ASP A 128 6.01 -23.88 -6.54
C ASP A 128 5.30 -23.57 -5.23
N VAL A 129 4.18 -24.26 -4.99
CA VAL A 129 3.31 -24.05 -3.82
C VAL A 129 4.00 -24.46 -2.52
N ASP A 130 4.67 -25.62 -2.52
CA ASP A 130 5.29 -26.15 -1.30
C ASP A 130 6.47 -25.27 -0.87
N LEU A 131 7.32 -24.90 -1.83
CA LEU A 131 8.44 -23.96 -1.58
C LEU A 131 7.95 -22.61 -1.09
N ALA A 132 6.85 -22.08 -1.65
CA ALA A 132 6.28 -20.82 -1.22
C ALA A 132 5.73 -20.90 0.22
N ILE A 133 5.04 -22.01 0.57
CA ILE A 133 4.56 -22.27 1.95
C ILE A 133 5.75 -22.33 2.91
N GLU A 134 6.78 -23.10 2.61
CA GLU A 134 7.99 -23.21 3.44
C GLU A 134 8.64 -21.84 3.66
N THR A 135 8.75 -21.03 2.60
CA THR A 135 9.33 -19.69 2.67
C THR A 135 8.51 -18.76 3.56
N VAL A 136 7.18 -18.78 3.45
CA VAL A 136 6.29 -17.99 4.31
C VAL A 136 6.43 -18.41 5.76
N LEU A 137 6.44 -19.72 6.04
CA LEU A 137 6.54 -20.25 7.40
C LEU A 137 7.89 -19.92 8.06
N ALA A 138 8.96 -19.84 7.27
CA ALA A 138 10.30 -19.50 7.76
C ALA A 138 10.44 -18.01 8.16
N ASP A 139 9.64 -17.10 7.61
CA ASP A 139 9.73 -15.64 7.92
C ASP A 139 8.33 -15.01 8.01
N ARG A 140 7.45 -15.59 8.85
CA ARG A 140 6.05 -15.14 9.04
C ARG A 140 5.91 -13.71 9.58
N GLU A 141 6.91 -13.23 10.28
CA GLU A 141 6.89 -11.86 10.80
C GLU A 141 7.00 -10.84 9.69
N ARG A 142 7.71 -11.18 8.63
CA ARG A 142 7.96 -10.27 7.50
C ARG A 142 7.04 -10.55 6.30
N ILE A 143 6.81 -11.82 5.96
CA ILE A 143 5.95 -12.18 4.82
C ILE A 143 4.49 -12.15 5.26
N ARG A 144 3.75 -11.16 4.75
CA ARG A 144 2.39 -10.85 5.20
C ARG A 144 1.31 -11.16 4.18
N GLY A 145 1.69 -11.64 3.01
CA GLY A 145 0.78 -12.03 1.92
C GLY A 145 1.52 -12.63 0.75
N ILE A 146 0.77 -13.01 -0.28
CA ILE A 146 1.29 -13.53 -1.54
C ILE A 146 1.02 -12.48 -2.64
N LYS A 147 2.02 -12.20 -3.46
CA LYS A 147 1.87 -11.40 -4.68
C LYS A 147 1.74 -12.29 -5.90
N VAL A 148 0.77 -11.97 -6.75
CA VAL A 148 0.60 -12.59 -8.07
C VAL A 148 0.41 -11.50 -9.11
N ARG A 149 1.09 -11.60 -10.26
CA ARG A 149 0.83 -10.73 -11.41
C ARG A 149 0.07 -11.49 -12.48
N ILE A 150 -1.09 -10.96 -12.87
CA ILE A 150 -1.95 -11.52 -13.90
C ILE A 150 -2.12 -10.50 -15.02
N ASP A 151 -1.37 -10.70 -16.08
CA ASP A 151 -1.49 -10.05 -17.37
C ASP A 151 -0.99 -10.99 -18.47
N ALA A 152 -1.39 -10.74 -19.73
CA ALA A 152 -1.10 -11.63 -20.85
C ALA A 152 0.40 -11.90 -21.07
N GLU A 153 1.25 -10.91 -20.80
CA GLU A 153 2.71 -11.08 -20.97
C GLU A 153 3.30 -11.89 -19.82
N THR A 154 2.83 -11.69 -18.59
CA THR A 154 3.38 -12.33 -17.39
C THR A 154 3.01 -13.80 -17.32
N VAL A 155 1.74 -14.15 -17.58
CA VAL A 155 1.27 -15.53 -17.43
C VAL A 155 1.37 -16.34 -18.72
N GLY A 156 1.35 -15.71 -19.88
CA GLY A 156 1.33 -16.40 -21.18
C GLY A 156 0.15 -17.37 -21.29
N PRO A 157 0.40 -18.64 -21.66
CA PRO A 157 -0.68 -19.64 -21.84
C PRO A 157 -1.28 -20.14 -20.52
N ASN A 158 -0.72 -19.79 -19.36
CA ASN A 158 -1.11 -20.35 -18.07
C ASN A 158 -2.39 -19.73 -17.49
N GLY A 159 -2.87 -18.61 -18.06
CA GLY A 159 -4.11 -17.97 -17.64
C GLY A 159 -4.09 -17.60 -16.14
N VAL A 160 -5.12 -18.03 -15.41
CA VAL A 160 -5.27 -17.78 -13.97
C VAL A 160 -4.57 -18.80 -13.06
N GLU A 161 -3.85 -19.76 -13.62
CA GLU A 161 -3.23 -20.83 -12.82
C GLU A 161 -2.21 -20.31 -11.78
N PRO A 162 -1.35 -19.31 -12.07
CA PRO A 162 -0.50 -18.71 -11.05
C PRO A 162 -1.30 -18.14 -9.87
N LEU A 163 -2.48 -17.54 -10.12
CA LEU A 163 -3.36 -17.05 -9.07
C LEU A 163 -3.94 -18.20 -8.23
N ARG A 164 -4.38 -19.28 -8.84
CA ARG A 164 -4.87 -20.46 -8.11
C ARG A 164 -3.82 -21.03 -7.16
N ARG A 165 -2.57 -21.10 -7.61
CA ARG A 165 -1.43 -21.51 -6.77
C ARG A 165 -1.18 -20.52 -5.64
N GLY A 166 -1.18 -19.22 -5.93
CA GLY A 166 -1.06 -18.18 -4.91
C GLY A 166 -2.15 -18.25 -3.83
N LEU A 167 -3.40 -18.49 -4.25
CA LEU A 167 -4.53 -18.68 -3.34
C LEU A 167 -4.38 -19.95 -2.47
N THR A 168 -3.81 -21.02 -3.01
CA THR A 168 -3.51 -22.24 -2.26
C THR A 168 -2.49 -21.97 -1.16
N VAL A 169 -1.38 -21.29 -1.48
CA VAL A 169 -0.36 -20.88 -0.48
C VAL A 169 -0.99 -19.98 0.58
N ALA A 170 -1.73 -18.98 0.13
CA ALA A 170 -2.36 -18.00 1.02
C ALA A 170 -3.35 -18.65 2.00
N ALA A 171 -4.14 -19.63 1.52
CA ALA A 171 -5.05 -20.40 2.37
C ALA A 171 -4.31 -21.25 3.39
N ALA A 172 -3.24 -21.94 2.98
CA ALA A 172 -2.42 -22.78 3.86
C ALA A 172 -1.72 -21.95 4.96
N CYS A 173 -1.33 -20.70 4.63
CA CYS A 173 -0.61 -19.82 5.54
C CYS A 173 -1.50 -18.87 6.34
N GLY A 174 -2.80 -18.73 6.01
CA GLY A 174 -3.73 -17.81 6.66
C GLY A 174 -3.41 -16.34 6.37
N ILE A 175 -2.98 -16.02 5.15
CA ILE A 175 -2.61 -14.67 4.68
C ILE A 175 -3.38 -14.30 3.41
N PRO A 176 -3.47 -13.00 3.04
CA PRO A 176 -4.14 -12.57 1.81
C PRO A 176 -3.26 -12.76 0.57
N VAL A 177 -3.92 -12.72 -0.59
CA VAL A 177 -3.27 -12.52 -1.89
C VAL A 177 -3.45 -11.06 -2.31
N MET A 178 -2.40 -10.45 -2.87
CA MET A 178 -2.51 -9.25 -3.69
C MET A 178 -2.31 -9.64 -5.15
N VAL A 179 -3.31 -9.38 -5.98
CA VAL A 179 -3.22 -9.63 -7.42
C VAL A 179 -3.08 -8.33 -8.20
N HIS A 180 -2.07 -8.24 -9.06
CA HIS A 180 -1.94 -7.24 -10.11
C HIS A 180 -2.79 -7.68 -11.30
N VAL A 181 -3.63 -6.81 -11.80
CA VAL A 181 -4.41 -7.02 -13.03
C VAL A 181 -3.87 -6.13 -14.15
N GLY A 182 -3.73 -6.69 -15.33
CA GLY A 182 -3.20 -6.02 -16.51
C GLY A 182 -3.93 -6.40 -17.80
N THR A 183 -3.25 -6.34 -18.94
CA THR A 183 -3.85 -6.67 -20.23
C THR A 183 -4.36 -8.10 -20.29
N ALA A 184 -5.60 -8.25 -20.78
CA ALA A 184 -6.21 -9.56 -21.01
C ALA A 184 -5.51 -10.31 -22.18
N PRO A 185 -5.55 -11.64 -22.23
CA PRO A 185 -6.13 -12.56 -21.26
C PRO A 185 -5.22 -12.78 -20.04
N PRO A 186 -5.75 -13.20 -18.87
CA PRO A 186 -7.15 -13.44 -18.52
C PRO A 186 -7.98 -12.18 -18.39
N ALA A 187 -9.31 -12.28 -18.51
CA ALA A 187 -10.20 -11.17 -18.23
C ALA A 187 -10.21 -10.84 -16.73
N VAL A 188 -10.39 -9.56 -16.40
CA VAL A 188 -10.41 -9.12 -15.00
C VAL A 188 -11.50 -9.79 -14.18
N ASP A 189 -12.66 -10.07 -14.79
CA ASP A 189 -13.78 -10.75 -14.14
C ASP A 189 -13.42 -12.18 -13.71
N GLU A 190 -12.64 -12.91 -14.53
CA GLU A 190 -12.14 -14.24 -14.19
C GLU A 190 -11.22 -14.19 -12.95
N VAL A 191 -10.43 -13.14 -12.84
CA VAL A 191 -9.57 -12.91 -11.67
C VAL A 191 -10.39 -12.60 -10.43
N LEU A 192 -11.35 -11.68 -10.54
CA LEU A 192 -12.20 -11.24 -9.43
C LEU A 192 -13.04 -12.40 -8.86
N ASP A 193 -13.53 -13.32 -9.72
CA ASP A 193 -14.34 -14.46 -9.29
C ASP A 193 -13.56 -15.44 -8.39
N LEU A 194 -12.23 -15.47 -8.50
CA LEU A 194 -11.36 -16.34 -7.68
C LEU A 194 -11.03 -15.74 -6.32
N LEU A 195 -11.11 -14.40 -6.17
CA LEU A 195 -10.65 -13.70 -4.96
C LEU A 195 -11.61 -13.89 -3.79
N ARG A 196 -11.01 -14.04 -2.60
CA ARG A 196 -11.70 -14.24 -1.32
C ARG A 196 -11.88 -12.89 -0.61
N PRO A 197 -12.79 -12.79 0.37
CA PRO A 197 -12.82 -11.65 1.30
C PRO A 197 -11.42 -11.43 1.92
N GLY A 198 -10.94 -10.19 1.87
CA GLY A 198 -9.62 -9.81 2.37
C GLY A 198 -8.48 -9.95 1.35
N ASP A 199 -8.67 -10.63 0.22
CA ASP A 199 -7.71 -10.57 -0.88
C ASP A 199 -7.77 -9.18 -1.55
N ILE A 200 -6.66 -8.77 -2.15
CA ILE A 200 -6.45 -7.41 -2.65
C ILE A 200 -6.31 -7.43 -4.17
N VAL A 201 -7.10 -6.63 -4.88
CA VAL A 201 -6.88 -6.32 -6.29
C VAL A 201 -6.22 -4.95 -6.39
N THR A 202 -4.97 -4.91 -6.85
CA THR A 202 -4.22 -3.66 -7.06
C THR A 202 -4.31 -3.17 -8.50
N HIS A 203 -4.02 -1.90 -8.73
CA HIS A 203 -4.27 -1.17 -9.97
C HIS A 203 -5.75 -1.10 -10.31
N CYS A 204 -6.59 -1.01 -9.28
CA CYS A 204 -8.05 -1.05 -9.48
C CYS A 204 -8.58 0.06 -10.39
N ALA A 205 -7.85 1.17 -10.52
CA ALA A 205 -8.23 2.30 -11.37
C ALA A 205 -7.26 2.53 -12.53
N SER A 206 -6.68 1.47 -13.13
CA SER A 206 -5.59 1.62 -14.11
C SER A 206 -6.00 2.18 -15.47
N GLY A 207 -7.26 2.03 -15.88
CA GLY A 207 -7.69 2.35 -17.25
C GLY A 207 -7.30 1.28 -18.30
N ILE A 208 -6.55 0.24 -17.90
CA ILE A 208 -6.13 -0.87 -18.78
C ILE A 208 -6.98 -2.12 -18.55
N ALA A 209 -7.11 -2.56 -17.30
CA ALA A 209 -7.87 -3.73 -16.90
C ALA A 209 -8.60 -3.44 -15.58
N SER A 210 -9.31 -2.32 -15.55
CA SER A 210 -9.95 -1.83 -14.32
C SER A 210 -11.19 -2.64 -13.99
N PRO A 211 -11.35 -3.07 -12.72
CA PRO A 211 -12.57 -3.69 -12.27
C PRO A 211 -13.71 -2.66 -12.24
N LEU A 212 -14.60 -2.76 -13.21
CA LEU A 212 -15.84 -2.00 -13.35
C LEU A 212 -16.99 -2.95 -13.69
N GLY A 213 -18.21 -2.51 -13.42
CA GLY A 213 -19.40 -3.30 -13.75
C GLY A 213 -19.79 -4.33 -12.68
N PRO A 214 -20.72 -5.27 -13.05
CA PRO A 214 -21.36 -6.16 -12.06
C PRO A 214 -20.42 -7.08 -11.32
N ALA A 215 -19.42 -7.66 -11.99
CA ALA A 215 -18.46 -8.58 -11.36
C ALA A 215 -17.59 -7.84 -10.32
N ALA A 216 -17.13 -6.63 -10.67
CA ALA A 216 -16.37 -5.79 -9.74
C ALA A 216 -17.19 -5.40 -8.51
N LEU A 217 -18.42 -4.97 -8.71
CA LEU A 217 -19.33 -4.62 -7.61
C LEU A 217 -19.63 -5.84 -6.71
N ALA A 218 -19.81 -7.01 -7.31
CA ALA A 218 -20.00 -8.26 -6.56
C ALA A 218 -18.75 -8.63 -5.75
N ALA A 219 -17.56 -8.50 -6.32
CA ALA A 219 -16.29 -8.74 -5.62
C ALA A 219 -16.09 -7.75 -4.47
N HIS A 220 -16.34 -6.46 -4.70
CA HIS A 220 -16.28 -5.41 -3.66
C HIS A 220 -17.24 -5.72 -2.50
N ARG A 221 -18.49 -6.09 -2.80
CA ARG A 221 -19.49 -6.48 -1.79
C ARG A 221 -19.13 -7.76 -1.02
N ARG A 222 -18.40 -8.67 -1.64
CA ARG A 222 -17.85 -9.86 -0.96
C ARG A 222 -16.72 -9.54 0.00
N GLY A 223 -16.16 -8.32 -0.03
CA GLY A 223 -15.03 -7.91 0.81
C GLY A 223 -13.67 -8.11 0.16
N VAL A 224 -13.60 -8.21 -1.17
CA VAL A 224 -12.34 -8.03 -1.90
C VAL A 224 -11.91 -6.58 -1.76
N LEU A 225 -10.65 -6.35 -1.40
CA LEU A 225 -10.10 -5.02 -1.15
C LEU A 225 -9.54 -4.44 -2.46
N PHE A 226 -9.98 -3.22 -2.80
CA PHE A 226 -9.49 -2.49 -3.96
C PHE A 226 -8.37 -1.55 -3.55
N ASP A 227 -7.20 -1.68 -4.21
CA ASP A 227 -6.01 -0.88 -3.97
C ASP A 227 -5.65 -0.07 -5.22
N ILE A 228 -5.26 1.19 -5.03
CA ILE A 228 -4.90 2.09 -6.14
C ILE A 228 -3.67 1.59 -6.90
N GLY A 229 -2.55 1.31 -6.23
CA GLY A 229 -1.34 0.84 -6.89
C GLY A 229 -0.94 1.72 -8.08
N HIS A 230 -0.69 3.01 -7.87
CA HIS A 230 -0.60 4.02 -8.92
C HIS A 230 0.39 3.68 -10.05
N GLY A 231 1.64 3.33 -9.72
CA GLY A 231 2.69 2.96 -10.66
C GLY A 231 2.96 3.97 -11.77
N SER A 232 3.55 3.47 -12.86
CA SER A 232 3.80 4.25 -14.06
C SER A 232 2.64 4.24 -15.07
N GLY A 233 1.65 3.36 -14.89
CA GLY A 233 0.50 3.19 -15.80
C GLY A 233 -0.78 2.70 -15.11
N GLY A 234 -0.76 2.54 -13.79
CA GLY A 234 -1.83 1.88 -13.02
C GLY A 234 -2.91 2.82 -12.47
N PHE A 235 -3.00 4.08 -12.92
CA PHE A 235 -3.98 5.02 -12.40
C PHE A 235 -4.55 5.95 -13.45
N ALA A 236 -5.88 6.03 -13.53
CA ALA A 236 -6.66 6.91 -14.39
C ALA A 236 -7.79 7.58 -13.57
N PHE A 237 -7.90 8.90 -13.65
CA PHE A 237 -8.91 9.67 -12.90
C PHE A 237 -10.35 9.29 -13.28
N ASP A 238 -10.65 9.19 -14.56
CA ASP A 238 -11.98 8.85 -15.05
C ASP A 238 -12.47 7.47 -14.57
N VAL A 239 -11.54 6.51 -14.42
CA VAL A 239 -11.86 5.20 -13.87
C VAL A 239 -12.13 5.27 -12.37
N LEU A 240 -11.30 6.00 -11.61
CA LEU A 240 -11.54 6.18 -10.18
C LEU A 240 -12.86 6.90 -9.91
N GLU A 241 -13.15 7.97 -10.68
CA GLU A 241 -14.43 8.71 -10.60
C GLU A 241 -15.61 7.76 -10.84
N ALA A 242 -15.55 6.94 -11.91
CA ALA A 242 -16.60 5.96 -12.20
C ALA A 242 -16.76 4.88 -11.10
N GLN A 243 -15.66 4.46 -10.46
CA GLN A 243 -15.72 3.52 -9.33
C GLN A 243 -16.38 4.15 -8.12
N VAL A 244 -16.01 5.38 -7.77
CA VAL A 244 -16.59 6.13 -6.65
C VAL A 244 -18.07 6.35 -6.87
N ASP A 245 -18.50 6.77 -8.08
CA ASP A 245 -19.90 6.95 -8.45
C ASP A 245 -20.70 5.65 -8.36
N ALA A 246 -20.07 4.52 -8.63
CA ALA A 246 -20.66 3.19 -8.46
C ALA A 246 -20.66 2.67 -7.00
N GLY A 247 -20.15 3.45 -6.05
CA GLY A 247 -20.04 3.06 -4.63
C GLY A 247 -18.89 2.08 -4.34
N MET A 248 -17.89 2.02 -5.21
CA MET A 248 -16.69 1.18 -5.05
C MET A 248 -15.48 2.05 -4.71
N THR A 249 -15.50 2.69 -3.54
CA THR A 249 -14.36 3.46 -3.05
C THR A 249 -13.16 2.55 -2.79
N PRO A 250 -11.94 2.91 -3.25
CA PRO A 250 -10.73 2.16 -2.93
C PRO A 250 -10.54 2.02 -1.42
N TYR A 251 -10.20 0.82 -0.98
CA TYR A 251 -9.91 0.54 0.43
C TYR A 251 -8.53 1.08 0.84
N THR A 252 -7.55 0.98 -0.07
CA THR A 252 -6.19 1.45 0.16
C THR A 252 -5.69 2.34 -0.97
N VAL A 253 -4.81 3.26 -0.62
CA VAL A 253 -4.01 4.04 -1.55
C VAL A 253 -2.56 3.61 -1.42
N SER A 254 -1.94 3.27 -2.55
CA SER A 254 -0.54 2.88 -2.63
C SER A 254 0.09 3.39 -3.92
N THR A 255 1.42 3.43 -3.94
CA THR A 255 2.14 4.08 -5.02
C THR A 255 2.55 3.15 -6.15
N ASP A 256 2.71 1.84 -5.90
CA ASP A 256 3.51 0.98 -6.79
C ASP A 256 4.85 1.66 -7.15
N LEU A 257 5.53 2.19 -6.11
CA LEU A 257 6.74 2.96 -6.31
C LEU A 257 7.91 2.03 -6.67
N HIS A 258 8.53 2.35 -7.78
CA HIS A 258 9.65 1.61 -8.34
C HIS A 258 10.53 2.56 -9.19
N ALA A 259 11.64 2.09 -9.71
CA ALA A 259 12.63 2.89 -10.46
C ALA A 259 12.04 3.69 -11.64
N ARG A 260 10.88 3.30 -12.19
CA ARG A 260 10.23 4.00 -13.32
C ARG A 260 9.09 4.93 -12.91
N SER A 261 8.63 4.90 -11.66
CA SER A 261 7.51 5.72 -11.18
C SER A 261 7.92 6.75 -10.12
N VAL A 262 9.10 6.62 -9.54
CA VAL A 262 9.62 7.52 -8.50
C VAL A 262 9.85 8.96 -8.98
N TYR A 263 10.11 9.16 -10.26
CA TYR A 263 10.22 10.49 -10.89
C TYR A 263 8.94 10.92 -11.61
N GLY A 264 7.83 10.23 -11.34
CA GLY A 264 6.52 10.44 -11.92
C GLY A 264 6.03 9.24 -12.76
N PRO A 265 4.71 9.12 -12.90
CA PRO A 265 3.66 10.01 -12.41
C PRO A 265 3.28 9.81 -10.92
N ALA A 266 3.72 8.73 -10.25
CA ALA A 266 3.38 8.46 -8.85
C ALA A 266 4.08 9.43 -7.88
N PHE A 267 5.39 9.61 -8.03
CA PHE A 267 6.31 10.40 -7.21
C PHE A 267 6.47 9.86 -5.79
N ASP A 268 5.40 9.88 -5.00
CA ASP A 268 5.33 9.44 -3.60
C ASP A 268 3.89 9.20 -3.14
N LEU A 269 3.73 8.70 -1.92
CA LEU A 269 2.41 8.40 -1.38
C LEU A 269 1.58 9.67 -1.08
N PRO A 270 2.10 10.74 -0.45
CA PRO A 270 1.34 11.98 -0.29
C PRO A 270 0.83 12.58 -1.60
N THR A 271 1.65 12.57 -2.66
CA THR A 271 1.21 13.01 -4.00
C THR A 271 0.09 12.12 -4.55
N THR A 272 0.18 10.81 -4.36
CA THR A 272 -0.88 9.88 -4.75
C THR A 272 -2.16 10.10 -3.95
N MET A 273 -2.04 10.36 -2.64
CA MET A 273 -3.17 10.73 -1.78
C MET A 273 -3.85 12.04 -2.23
N ALA A 274 -3.09 13.04 -2.64
CA ALA A 274 -3.64 14.30 -3.17
C ALA A 274 -4.51 14.09 -4.42
N LYS A 275 -4.22 13.07 -5.24
CA LYS A 275 -5.05 12.70 -6.40
C LYS A 275 -6.43 12.16 -6.00
N LEU A 276 -6.50 11.45 -4.87
CA LEU A 276 -7.79 10.99 -4.32
C LEU A 276 -8.61 12.18 -3.77
N LEU A 277 -7.95 13.16 -3.17
CA LEU A 277 -8.60 14.41 -2.76
C LEU A 277 -9.13 15.20 -3.97
N ALA A 278 -8.42 15.14 -5.10
CA ALA A 278 -8.83 15.84 -6.33
C ALA A 278 -10.12 15.26 -6.95
N VAL A 279 -10.47 14.00 -6.67
CA VAL A 279 -11.75 13.38 -7.06
C VAL A 279 -12.82 13.49 -5.96
N GLY A 280 -12.55 14.27 -4.90
CA GLY A 280 -13.53 14.62 -3.87
C GLY A 280 -13.62 13.63 -2.70
N LEU A 281 -12.69 12.69 -2.56
CA LEU A 281 -12.66 11.83 -1.37
C LEU A 281 -12.28 12.65 -0.12
N PRO A 282 -12.95 12.43 1.03
CA PRO A 282 -12.64 13.15 2.27
C PRO A 282 -11.21 12.91 2.76
N LEU A 283 -10.55 13.93 3.30
CA LEU A 283 -9.18 13.84 3.81
C LEU A 283 -9.00 12.72 4.85
N ALA A 284 -9.98 12.55 5.76
CA ALA A 284 -9.92 11.51 6.78
C ALA A 284 -9.91 10.10 6.15
N ASP A 285 -10.71 9.88 5.11
CA ASP A 285 -10.79 8.59 4.41
C ASP A 285 -9.50 8.32 3.62
N VAL A 286 -8.94 9.36 2.96
CA VAL A 286 -7.67 9.25 2.24
C VAL A 286 -6.51 8.93 3.19
N ILE A 287 -6.49 9.55 4.39
CA ILE A 287 -5.49 9.22 5.41
C ILE A 287 -5.69 7.79 5.92
N ALA A 288 -6.93 7.37 6.19
CA ALA A 288 -7.19 6.00 6.59
C ALA A 288 -6.75 4.98 5.52
N ALA A 289 -6.96 5.30 4.24
CA ALA A 289 -6.53 4.48 3.12
C ALA A 289 -5.00 4.37 2.98
N GLY A 290 -4.23 5.32 3.51
CA GLY A 290 -2.75 5.31 3.55
C GLY A 290 -2.16 4.96 4.92
N THR A 291 -2.97 4.57 5.92
CA THR A 291 -2.50 4.25 7.28
C THR A 291 -3.14 2.98 7.82
N VAL A 292 -4.30 3.08 8.47
CA VAL A 292 -4.95 1.98 9.19
C VAL A 292 -5.49 0.89 8.24
N HIS A 293 -5.95 1.23 7.06
CA HIS A 293 -6.51 0.26 6.13
C HIS A 293 -5.43 -0.71 5.59
N PRO A 294 -4.29 -0.25 5.02
CA PRO A 294 -3.23 -1.15 4.59
C PRO A 294 -2.64 -1.96 5.75
N ALA A 295 -2.51 -1.37 6.94
CA ALA A 295 -2.06 -2.09 8.12
C ALA A 295 -3.00 -3.24 8.50
N ARG A 296 -4.32 -3.00 8.47
CA ARG A 296 -5.33 -4.05 8.72
C ARG A 296 -5.34 -5.13 7.64
N ALA A 297 -5.24 -4.75 6.37
CA ALA A 297 -5.23 -5.69 5.26
C ALA A 297 -4.14 -6.75 5.40
N LEU A 298 -2.99 -6.38 5.98
CA LEU A 298 -1.86 -7.28 6.18
C LEU A 298 -1.62 -7.69 7.64
N GLY A 299 -2.48 -7.28 8.59
CA GLY A 299 -2.32 -7.56 10.01
C GLY A 299 -1.01 -6.98 10.58
N LEU A 300 -0.62 -5.78 10.17
CA LEU A 300 0.57 -5.09 10.65
C LEU A 300 0.29 -4.32 11.94
N ASN A 301 1.25 -4.31 12.84
CA ASN A 301 1.20 -3.42 14.01
C ASN A 301 1.71 -2.02 13.63
N ALA A 302 0.89 -1.28 12.87
CA ALA A 302 1.19 0.03 12.31
C ALA A 302 -0.11 0.79 12.03
N GLY A 303 -0.01 2.05 11.59
CA GLY A 303 -1.13 2.83 11.04
C GLY A 303 -2.14 3.33 12.06
N THR A 304 -1.81 3.37 13.35
CA THR A 304 -2.67 3.88 14.43
C THR A 304 -1.89 4.78 15.41
N LEU A 305 -2.63 5.66 16.10
CA LEU A 305 -2.12 6.45 17.25
C LEU A 305 -2.60 5.88 18.58
N ASP A 306 -3.07 4.65 18.64
CA ASP A 306 -3.55 4.02 19.87
C ASP A 306 -2.43 3.94 20.92
N VAL A 307 -2.77 4.15 22.18
CA VAL A 307 -1.81 4.02 23.29
C VAL A 307 -1.28 2.59 23.34
N GLY A 308 0.03 2.46 23.39
CA GLY A 308 0.76 1.19 23.34
C GLY A 308 1.16 0.74 21.93
N ALA A 309 0.68 1.40 20.88
CA ALA A 309 1.17 1.14 19.52
C ALA A 309 2.59 1.69 19.33
N PRO A 310 3.36 1.17 18.36
CA PRO A 310 4.62 1.76 17.96
C PRO A 310 4.48 3.23 17.59
N ALA A 311 5.43 4.06 18.00
CA ALA A 311 5.43 5.49 17.75
C ALA A 311 5.89 5.84 16.31
N ASP A 312 5.29 5.18 15.33
CA ASP A 312 5.43 5.56 13.92
C ASP A 312 4.51 6.75 13.68
N LEU A 313 5.09 7.93 13.48
CA LEU A 313 4.39 9.21 13.39
C LEU A 313 4.79 9.96 12.14
N ALA A 314 3.83 10.66 11.54
CA ALA A 314 4.08 11.63 10.49
C ALA A 314 3.43 12.97 10.84
N VAL A 315 4.13 14.07 10.52
CA VAL A 315 3.66 15.44 10.76
C VAL A 315 3.72 16.18 9.43
N PHE A 316 2.57 16.65 8.96
CA PHE A 316 2.46 17.33 7.68
C PHE A 316 2.11 18.82 7.84
N ALA A 317 2.73 19.64 7.01
CA ALA A 317 2.20 20.94 6.67
C ALA A 317 1.19 20.75 5.55
N VAL A 318 -0.06 21.06 5.80
CA VAL A 318 -1.10 20.97 4.77
C VAL A 318 -1.35 22.38 4.24
N GLU A 319 -1.23 22.54 2.93
CA GLU A 319 -1.54 23.80 2.24
C GLU A 319 -2.88 23.68 1.53
N GLU A 320 -3.79 24.61 1.81
CA GLU A 320 -5.04 24.76 1.06
C GLU A 320 -4.80 25.59 -0.21
N GLY A 321 -5.39 25.17 -1.32
CA GLY A 321 -5.20 25.86 -2.59
C GLY A 321 -5.79 25.14 -3.78
N ARG A 322 -5.20 25.37 -4.94
CA ARG A 322 -5.54 24.71 -6.19
C ARG A 322 -4.27 24.13 -6.78
N PHE A 323 -4.06 22.86 -6.62
CA PHE A 323 -2.85 22.16 -7.04
C PHE A 323 -3.19 21.21 -8.18
N GLU A 324 -2.59 21.43 -9.34
CA GLU A 324 -2.76 20.51 -10.45
C GLU A 324 -2.02 19.20 -10.18
N VAL A 325 -2.72 18.09 -10.32
CA VAL A 325 -2.20 16.73 -10.21
C VAL A 325 -2.55 15.94 -11.48
N ALA A 326 -1.62 15.12 -11.95
CA ALA A 326 -1.79 14.34 -13.17
C ALA A 326 -1.85 12.83 -12.86
N ASP A 327 -2.65 12.09 -13.61
CA ASP A 327 -2.66 10.64 -13.60
C ASP A 327 -1.57 10.02 -14.50
N ALA A 328 -1.57 8.70 -14.62
CA ALA A 328 -0.63 7.98 -15.46
C ALA A 328 -0.90 8.14 -16.97
N HIS A 329 -2.06 8.65 -17.36
CA HIS A 329 -2.51 8.88 -18.73
C HIS A 329 -2.49 10.36 -19.13
N ARG A 330 -1.88 11.24 -18.28
CA ARG A 330 -1.74 12.69 -18.48
C ARG A 330 -3.05 13.49 -18.39
N GLN A 331 -4.12 12.89 -17.85
CA GLN A 331 -5.27 13.68 -17.44
C GLN A 331 -4.93 14.43 -16.15
N THR A 332 -5.47 15.64 -16.00
CA THR A 332 -5.24 16.45 -14.81
C THR A 332 -6.52 16.72 -14.04
N ARG A 333 -6.37 16.87 -12.72
CA ARG A 333 -7.42 17.33 -11.80
C ARG A 333 -6.82 18.36 -10.86
N THR A 334 -7.68 19.10 -10.16
CA THR A 334 -7.24 20.07 -9.15
C THR A 334 -7.46 19.50 -7.76
N ALA A 335 -6.38 19.24 -7.03
CA ALA A 335 -6.45 18.89 -5.62
C ALA A 335 -6.67 20.16 -4.78
N PRO A 336 -7.53 20.11 -3.74
CA PRO A 336 -7.77 21.23 -2.82
C PRO A 336 -6.68 21.40 -1.77
N LEU A 337 -5.87 20.39 -1.56
CA LEU A 337 -4.80 20.31 -0.56
C LEU A 337 -3.53 19.72 -1.16
N ARG A 338 -2.39 20.09 -0.60
CA ARG A 338 -1.11 19.40 -0.78
C ARG A 338 -0.31 19.38 0.52
#